data_d0ff2b75aa6018644dd4629fe0b8665d
#
_entry.id   d0ff2b75aa6018644dd4629fe0b8665d
#
_cell.length_a   1.000
_cell.length_b   1.000
_cell.length_c   1.000
_cell.angle_alpha   90.00
_cell.angle_beta   90.00
_cell.angle_gamma   90.00
#
_symmetry.space_group_name_H-M   'P 1'
#
loop_
_entity.id
_entity.type
_entity.pdbx_description
1 polymer ?
#
loop_
_entity_poly.entity_id
_entity_poly.type
_entity_poly.pdbx_seq_one_letter_code
_entity_poly.pdbx_strand_id
1 'polypeptide(L)'
;MASLADIRAKLQASENNQGNNRSSGGDNAIYAHWNIQEGTSATIRFLPDADPNNTFFWQERNMIRLPFNGIKGQMDNKNVLVQVPCVEMWGESCPILAEVRTWFKDSSLEEMGRKYWKKKSYIFQGFVRENPIADDTTPANPIRRFIMSPQIFTIIKSSLMDPDMEELPTDYNAGLDFRVTKTQKGGYADYTTSNWARKESALTDLEQAAVNEHGLHTLGDFLPKRPGEHELKVMKEMFEASVDGRQYDPERWGAYYRPAGMQAPQNAPTMSAPTATPTATPTATPVAAPVAETAPAPTVAPTPAVATAPEPAPVAEPVAETAAAPAGGSKAEDILAMIRSRGK
;
A
#
# COMPACT_ATOMS: atom_id res chain seq x y z
N MET A 1 -4.65 -14.47 -35.51
CA MET A 1 -3.18 -14.50 -35.44
C MET A 1 -2.71 -13.04 -35.47
N ALA A 2 -1.94 -12.62 -34.49
CA ALA A 2 -1.40 -11.26 -34.44
C ALA A 2 -0.47 -11.04 -35.65
N SER A 3 -0.64 -9.95 -36.40
CA SER A 3 0.22 -9.62 -37.53
C SER A 3 1.55 -9.03 -37.06
N LEU A 4 2.57 -9.14 -37.90
CA LEU A 4 3.88 -8.52 -37.59
C LEU A 4 3.77 -6.98 -37.44
N ALA A 5 2.79 -6.38 -38.07
CA ALA A 5 2.45 -4.97 -37.98
C ALA A 5 1.90 -4.63 -36.59
N ASP A 6 1.05 -5.47 -35.98
CA ASP A 6 0.49 -5.29 -34.65
C ASP A 6 1.58 -5.43 -33.57
N ILE A 7 2.55 -6.35 -33.79
CA ILE A 7 3.71 -6.51 -32.90
C ILE A 7 4.60 -5.28 -32.98
N ARG A 8 4.88 -4.75 -34.17
CA ARG A 8 5.69 -3.53 -34.34
C ARG A 8 5.01 -2.29 -33.75
N ALA A 9 3.70 -2.14 -33.96
CA ALA A 9 2.94 -1.05 -33.35
C ALA A 9 2.96 -1.11 -31.81
N LYS A 10 2.84 -2.32 -31.23
CA LYS A 10 2.95 -2.53 -29.78
C LYS A 10 4.36 -2.26 -29.24
N LEU A 11 5.41 -2.65 -29.97
CA LEU A 11 6.79 -2.35 -29.60
C LEU A 11 7.09 -0.86 -29.69
N GLN A 12 6.65 -0.16 -30.75
CA GLN A 12 6.78 1.29 -30.86
C GLN A 12 6.00 2.04 -29.76
N ALA A 13 4.81 1.58 -29.42
CA ALA A 13 4.04 2.14 -28.31
C ALA A 13 4.74 1.92 -26.97
N SER A 14 5.40 0.76 -26.77
CA SER A 14 6.18 0.49 -25.54
C SER A 14 7.49 1.30 -25.48
N GLU A 15 8.15 1.53 -26.62
CA GLU A 15 9.36 2.37 -26.70
C GLU A 15 9.03 3.86 -26.51
N ASN A 16 7.93 4.36 -27.07
CA ASN A 16 7.46 5.72 -26.83
C ASN A 16 7.05 5.92 -25.35
N ASN A 17 6.48 4.91 -24.72
CA ASN A 17 6.17 4.95 -23.28
C ASN A 17 7.44 4.94 -22.39
N GLN A 18 8.54 4.29 -22.83
CA GLN A 18 9.84 4.35 -22.14
C GLN A 18 10.59 5.66 -22.40
N GLY A 19 10.42 6.28 -23.57
CA GLY A 19 11.07 7.54 -23.94
C GLY A 19 10.51 8.77 -23.22
N ASN A 20 9.25 8.76 -22.88
CA ASN A 20 8.55 9.88 -22.25
C ASN A 20 8.63 9.88 -20.71
N ASN A 21 9.25 8.86 -20.11
CA ASN A 21 9.37 8.69 -18.66
C ASN A 21 10.66 9.33 -18.09
N ARG A 22 11.23 10.34 -18.76
CA ARG A 22 12.44 11.07 -18.33
C ARG A 22 12.20 12.36 -17.57
N SER A 23 10.95 12.70 -17.25
CA SER A 23 10.66 13.83 -16.35
C SER A 23 10.34 13.33 -14.96
N SER A 24 11.29 13.55 -14.03
CA SER A 24 11.16 13.50 -12.56
C SER A 24 10.01 12.64 -11.99
N GLY A 25 10.02 11.41 -12.19
CA GLY A 25 9.91 10.22 -11.51
C GLY A 25 8.67 9.70 -10.90
N GLY A 26 7.48 10.03 -11.20
CA GLY A 26 6.29 9.33 -10.69
C GLY A 26 5.64 8.46 -11.77
N ASP A 27 5.08 7.31 -11.38
CA ASP A 27 4.16 6.56 -12.23
C ASP A 27 2.90 7.42 -12.44
N ASN A 28 2.73 7.99 -13.65
CA ASN A 28 1.60 8.86 -14.01
C ASN A 28 0.22 8.18 -13.82
N ALA A 29 0.19 6.86 -13.76
CA ALA A 29 -1.02 6.13 -13.43
C ALA A 29 -1.43 6.28 -11.96
N ILE A 30 -0.53 6.73 -11.08
CA ILE A 30 -0.82 7.05 -9.68
C ILE A 30 -1.16 8.54 -9.57
N TYR A 31 -2.37 8.84 -9.10
CA TYR A 31 -2.73 10.22 -8.81
C TYR A 31 -2.12 10.70 -7.50
N ALA A 32 -1.26 11.71 -7.58
CA ALA A 32 -0.50 12.23 -6.45
C ALA A 32 -1.32 13.25 -5.63
N HIS A 33 -2.44 12.82 -5.02
CA HIS A 33 -3.33 13.68 -4.24
C HIS A 33 -2.62 14.43 -3.09
N TRP A 34 -1.46 13.98 -2.65
CA TRP A 34 -0.64 14.68 -1.66
C TRP A 34 -0.03 15.99 -2.19
N ASN A 35 0.02 16.17 -3.54
CA ASN A 35 0.46 17.40 -4.19
C ASN A 35 -0.65 18.45 -4.35
N ILE A 36 -1.90 18.11 -3.98
CA ILE A 36 -3.00 19.07 -3.93
C ILE A 36 -2.57 20.26 -3.06
N GLN A 37 -2.85 21.48 -3.50
CA GLN A 37 -2.58 22.68 -2.72
C GLN A 37 -3.47 22.73 -1.49
N GLU A 38 -2.95 23.32 -0.42
CA GLU A 38 -3.70 23.51 0.82
C GLU A 38 -4.96 24.36 0.58
N GLY A 39 -6.06 23.92 1.18
CA GLY A 39 -7.37 24.58 1.00
C GLY A 39 -8.10 24.21 -0.28
N THR A 40 -7.53 23.33 -1.14
CA THR A 40 -8.17 22.88 -2.37
C THR A 40 -8.60 21.41 -2.30
N SER A 41 -9.45 21.00 -3.23
CA SER A 41 -10.00 19.65 -3.29
C SER A 41 -9.89 19.05 -4.68
N ALA A 42 -9.65 17.75 -4.75
CA ALA A 42 -9.84 16.94 -5.96
C ALA A 42 -11.13 16.13 -5.84
N THR A 43 -11.86 15.98 -6.93
CA THR A 43 -13.05 15.12 -6.99
C THR A 43 -12.70 13.82 -7.72
N ILE A 44 -12.91 12.68 -7.05
CA ILE A 44 -12.55 11.35 -7.50
C ILE A 44 -13.81 10.50 -7.60
N ARG A 45 -13.93 9.75 -8.71
CA ARG A 45 -14.92 8.69 -8.89
C ARG A 45 -14.24 7.35 -8.74
N PHE A 46 -14.49 6.62 -7.65
CA PHE A 46 -13.96 5.27 -7.48
C PHE A 46 -14.65 4.26 -8.38
N LEU A 47 -13.90 3.23 -8.78
CA LEU A 47 -14.35 2.10 -9.57
C LEU A 47 -14.15 0.79 -8.78
N PRO A 48 -14.90 -0.27 -9.09
CA PRO A 48 -14.69 -1.58 -8.46
C PRO A 48 -13.33 -2.18 -8.83
N ASP A 49 -12.88 -3.21 -8.09
CA ASP A 49 -11.73 -4.03 -8.47
C ASP A 49 -12.11 -4.94 -9.65
N ALA A 50 -11.14 -5.22 -10.54
CA ALA A 50 -11.33 -6.20 -11.60
C ALA A 50 -11.36 -7.64 -11.08
N ASP A 51 -10.79 -7.91 -9.90
CA ASP A 51 -10.83 -9.24 -9.27
C ASP A 51 -12.22 -9.51 -8.68
N PRO A 52 -12.99 -10.45 -9.26
CA PRO A 52 -14.33 -10.79 -8.77
C PRO A 52 -14.33 -11.43 -7.37
N ASN A 53 -13.18 -11.92 -6.89
CA ASN A 53 -13.04 -12.47 -5.55
C ASN A 53 -12.83 -11.38 -4.49
N ASN A 54 -12.42 -10.17 -4.91
CA ASN A 54 -12.34 -9.05 -3.99
C ASN A 54 -13.71 -8.38 -3.82
N THR A 55 -14.33 -8.56 -2.67
CA THR A 55 -15.61 -7.92 -2.34
C THR A 55 -15.48 -6.41 -2.16
N PHE A 56 -14.25 -5.93 -1.89
CA PHE A 56 -13.96 -4.51 -1.67
C PHE A 56 -13.46 -3.86 -2.96
N PHE A 57 -13.68 -2.57 -3.10
CA PHE A 57 -13.12 -1.77 -4.19
C PHE A 57 -11.76 -1.14 -3.83
N TRP A 58 -11.04 -1.76 -2.90
CA TRP A 58 -9.68 -1.40 -2.49
C TRP A 58 -8.87 -2.63 -2.06
N GLN A 59 -7.55 -2.45 -2.02
CA GLN A 59 -6.61 -3.40 -1.43
C GLN A 59 -5.79 -2.73 -0.33
N GLU A 60 -5.61 -3.42 0.80
CA GLU A 60 -4.76 -2.96 1.90
C GLU A 60 -3.29 -3.26 1.61
N ARG A 61 -2.43 -2.27 1.80
CA ARG A 61 -0.99 -2.40 1.62
C ARG A 61 -0.24 -1.95 2.87
N ASN A 62 0.64 -2.79 3.38
CA ASN A 62 1.47 -2.53 4.54
C ASN A 62 2.95 -2.50 4.15
N MET A 63 3.60 -1.34 4.32
CA MET A 63 5.01 -1.13 4.02
C MET A 63 5.78 -0.70 5.27
N ILE A 64 7.02 -1.12 5.40
CA ILE A 64 7.95 -0.63 6.41
C ILE A 64 8.91 0.33 5.73
N ARG A 65 9.20 1.45 6.38
CA ARG A 65 10.12 2.47 5.88
C ARG A 65 11.46 2.34 6.61
N LEU A 66 12.53 2.16 5.84
CA LEU A 66 13.90 2.06 6.33
C LEU A 66 14.66 3.31 5.91
N PRO A 67 14.90 4.26 6.83
CA PRO A 67 15.69 5.46 6.54
C PRO A 67 17.18 5.16 6.65
N PHE A 68 17.95 5.61 5.66
CA PHE A 68 19.42 5.50 5.60
C PHE A 68 20.05 6.87 5.54
N ASN A 69 21.26 7.03 6.10
CA ASN A 69 22.02 8.27 6.10
C ASN A 69 22.81 8.44 4.81
N GLY A 70 22.12 8.49 3.67
CA GLY A 70 22.72 8.61 2.34
C GLY A 70 22.93 7.28 1.63
N ILE A 71 23.57 7.34 0.47
CA ILE A 71 23.87 6.21 -0.40
C ILE A 71 25.38 6.04 -0.45
N LYS A 72 25.86 4.83 -0.22
CA LYS A 72 27.27 4.48 -0.28
C LYS A 72 27.84 4.78 -1.67
N GLY A 73 28.96 5.46 -1.71
CA GLY A 73 29.62 5.90 -2.94
C GLY A 73 29.08 7.20 -3.56
N GLN A 74 28.07 7.84 -2.95
CA GLN A 74 27.63 9.18 -3.34
C GLN A 74 28.10 10.22 -2.32
N MET A 75 28.55 11.39 -2.83
CA MET A 75 28.99 12.50 -1.98
C MET A 75 27.81 13.23 -1.30
N ASP A 76 26.60 13.04 -1.80
CA ASP A 76 25.39 13.67 -1.26
C ASP A 76 24.84 12.83 -0.11
N ASN A 77 25.06 13.30 1.12
CA ASN A 77 24.60 12.64 2.35
C ASN A 77 23.11 12.89 2.66
N LYS A 78 22.27 13.10 1.64
CA LYS A 78 20.82 13.22 1.86
C LYS A 78 20.26 11.91 2.35
N ASN A 79 19.47 12.00 3.42
CA ASN A 79 18.73 10.85 3.93
C ASN A 79 17.86 10.23 2.84
N VAL A 80 18.00 8.94 2.62
CA VAL A 80 17.21 8.20 1.67
C VAL A 80 16.28 7.22 2.39
N LEU A 81 15.13 6.99 1.79
CA LEU A 81 14.09 6.13 2.34
C LEU A 81 13.86 4.93 1.42
N VAL A 82 14.06 3.74 1.95
CA VAL A 82 13.71 2.49 1.27
C VAL A 82 12.41 1.95 1.86
N GLN A 83 11.51 1.48 1.00
CA GLN A 83 10.27 0.84 1.43
C GLN A 83 10.38 -0.66 1.18
N VAL A 84 10.10 -1.45 2.21
CA VAL A 84 10.03 -2.91 2.13
C VAL A 84 8.64 -3.40 2.51
N PRO A 85 8.13 -4.49 1.95
CA PRO A 85 6.82 -5.01 2.29
C PRO A 85 6.79 -5.58 3.72
N CYS A 86 5.66 -5.42 4.39
CA CYS A 86 5.43 -6.09 5.67
C CYS A 86 4.78 -7.45 5.40
N VAL A 87 5.44 -8.54 5.77
CA VAL A 87 4.95 -9.90 5.48
C VAL A 87 3.68 -10.28 6.23
N GLU A 88 3.27 -9.48 7.22
CA GLU A 88 1.96 -9.66 7.86
C GLU A 88 0.78 -9.48 6.88
N MET A 89 0.98 -8.89 5.69
CA MET A 89 -0.04 -8.87 4.63
C MET A 89 -0.43 -10.28 4.17
N TRP A 90 0.46 -11.24 4.31
CA TRP A 90 0.25 -12.65 3.92
C TRP A 90 0.02 -13.57 5.11
N GLY A 91 -0.29 -12.99 6.31
CA GLY A 91 -0.54 -13.75 7.53
C GLY A 91 0.72 -14.32 8.20
N GLU A 92 1.91 -13.87 7.78
CA GLU A 92 3.18 -14.38 8.31
C GLU A 92 3.73 -13.45 9.40
N SER A 93 4.55 -14.02 10.29
CA SER A 93 5.25 -13.21 11.29
C SER A 93 6.37 -12.39 10.64
N CYS A 94 6.29 -11.07 10.77
CA CYS A 94 7.30 -10.17 10.23
C CYS A 94 8.51 -10.08 11.18
N PRO A 95 9.73 -10.45 10.74
CA PRO A 95 10.92 -10.44 11.60
C PRO A 95 11.26 -9.03 12.08
N ILE A 96 11.06 -8.00 11.25
CA ILE A 96 11.28 -6.60 11.62
C ILE A 96 10.27 -6.17 12.70
N LEU A 97 8.99 -6.46 12.50
CA LEU A 97 7.96 -6.05 13.48
C LEU A 97 8.04 -6.86 14.78
N ALA A 98 8.52 -8.10 14.75
CA ALA A 98 8.77 -8.87 15.97
C ALA A 98 9.77 -8.16 16.88
N GLU A 99 10.82 -7.58 16.32
CA GLU A 99 11.80 -6.79 17.05
C GLU A 99 11.23 -5.41 17.47
N VAL A 100 10.63 -4.67 16.55
CA VAL A 100 10.05 -3.34 16.81
C VAL A 100 8.98 -3.38 17.90
N ARG A 101 8.19 -4.46 18.01
CA ARG A 101 7.20 -4.64 19.09
C ARG A 101 7.83 -4.63 20.48
N THR A 102 9.07 -5.08 20.61
CA THR A 102 9.76 -5.06 21.90
C THR A 102 10.11 -3.64 22.33
N TRP A 103 10.36 -2.75 21.37
CA TRP A 103 10.71 -1.35 21.63
C TRP A 103 9.56 -0.55 22.23
N PHE A 104 8.32 -0.87 21.91
CA PHE A 104 7.14 -0.19 22.53
C PHE A 104 6.95 -0.51 24.01
N LYS A 105 7.70 -1.47 24.56
CA LYS A 105 7.72 -1.75 26.02
C LYS A 105 8.65 -0.81 26.78
N ASP A 106 9.49 -0.07 26.08
CA ASP A 106 10.45 0.88 26.61
C ASP A 106 10.12 2.27 26.06
N SER A 107 9.73 3.18 26.96
CA SER A 107 9.35 4.54 26.57
C SER A 107 10.47 5.32 25.87
N SER A 108 11.74 4.98 26.12
CA SER A 108 12.89 5.60 25.46
C SER A 108 13.04 5.18 23.99
N LEU A 109 12.50 4.02 23.62
CA LEU A 109 12.56 3.46 22.27
C LEU A 109 11.26 3.63 21.47
N GLU A 110 10.21 4.18 22.08
CA GLU A 110 8.88 4.30 21.46
C GLU A 110 8.92 5.11 20.15
N GLU A 111 9.65 6.22 20.12
CA GLU A 111 9.79 7.05 18.92
C GLU A 111 10.49 6.29 17.79
N MET A 112 11.54 5.55 18.11
CA MET A 112 12.21 4.66 17.16
C MET A 112 11.26 3.56 16.68
N GLY A 113 10.49 2.94 17.59
CA GLY A 113 9.46 1.97 17.24
C GLY A 113 8.45 2.54 16.26
N ARG A 114 7.96 3.75 16.48
CA ARG A 114 7.04 4.45 15.56
C ARG A 114 7.64 4.71 14.18
N LYS A 115 8.94 5.00 14.11
CA LYS A 115 9.67 5.25 12.86
C LYS A 115 9.69 4.00 11.95
N TYR A 116 9.96 2.82 12.53
CA TYR A 116 10.07 1.54 11.83
C TYR A 116 8.77 0.73 11.80
N TRP A 117 7.69 1.24 12.41
CA TRP A 117 6.39 0.55 12.37
C TRP A 117 5.81 0.54 10.97
N LYS A 118 5.08 -0.53 10.64
CA LYS A 118 4.40 -0.65 9.34
C LYS A 118 3.49 0.55 9.08
N LYS A 119 3.59 1.08 7.87
CA LYS A 119 2.73 2.14 7.35
C LYS A 119 1.66 1.52 6.47
N LYS A 120 0.42 1.61 6.94
CA LYS A 120 -0.75 1.13 6.23
C LYS A 120 -1.16 2.14 5.16
N SER A 121 -1.55 1.66 3.99
CA SER A 121 -2.18 2.43 2.92
C SER A 121 -3.18 1.57 2.19
N TYR A 122 -4.06 2.21 1.42
CA TYR A 122 -5.14 1.54 0.70
C TYR A 122 -5.07 1.94 -0.77
N ILE A 123 -5.07 0.95 -1.65
CA ILE A 123 -5.00 1.15 -3.10
C ILE A 123 -6.41 1.10 -3.65
N PHE A 124 -6.80 2.15 -4.36
CA PHE A 124 -8.05 2.28 -5.09
C PHE A 124 -7.76 2.54 -6.56
N GLN A 125 -8.79 2.42 -7.41
CA GLN A 125 -8.77 2.89 -8.78
C GLN A 125 -10.01 3.74 -9.09
N GLY A 126 -9.92 4.56 -10.13
CA GLY A 126 -11.02 5.41 -10.56
C GLY A 126 -10.59 6.58 -11.44
N PHE A 127 -11.51 7.51 -11.65
CA PHE A 127 -11.30 8.72 -12.43
C PHE A 127 -11.06 9.93 -11.52
N VAL A 128 -10.28 10.88 -12.00
CA VAL A 128 -10.16 12.21 -11.41
C VAL A 128 -11.04 13.16 -12.22
N ARG A 129 -12.20 13.53 -11.66
CA ARG A 129 -13.18 14.40 -12.32
C ARG A 129 -12.83 15.86 -12.20
N GLU A 130 -12.30 16.26 -11.05
CA GLU A 130 -11.78 17.61 -10.82
C GLU A 130 -10.35 17.50 -10.31
N ASN A 131 -9.40 18.06 -11.06
CA ASN A 131 -7.98 17.99 -10.77
C ASN A 131 -7.43 19.40 -10.50
N PRO A 132 -7.12 19.75 -9.24
CA PRO A 132 -6.53 21.04 -8.89
C PRO A 132 -5.00 21.11 -9.10
N ILE A 133 -4.36 20.00 -9.51
CA ILE A 133 -2.90 19.93 -9.67
C ILE A 133 -2.54 20.39 -11.09
N ALA A 134 -1.95 21.57 -11.21
CA ALA A 134 -1.67 22.22 -12.51
C ALA A 134 -0.69 21.43 -13.39
N ASP A 135 0.30 20.76 -12.77
CA ASP A 135 1.35 20.02 -13.49
C ASP A 135 1.02 18.52 -13.67
N ASP A 136 -0.18 18.11 -13.30
CA ASP A 136 -0.61 16.72 -13.47
C ASP A 136 -1.20 16.51 -14.84
N THR A 137 -0.59 15.64 -15.64
CA THR A 137 -1.07 15.24 -16.96
C THR A 137 -1.84 13.93 -16.87
N THR A 138 -3.04 13.91 -17.43
CA THR A 138 -3.86 12.70 -17.52
C THR A 138 -3.15 11.70 -18.44
N PRO A 139 -2.85 10.47 -17.97
CA PRO A 139 -2.24 9.44 -18.81
C PRO A 139 -3.20 8.95 -19.92
N ALA A 140 -2.68 8.19 -20.88
CA ALA A 140 -3.49 7.63 -21.98
C ALA A 140 -4.63 6.74 -21.44
N ASN A 141 -4.39 5.94 -20.42
CA ASN A 141 -5.45 5.30 -19.62
C ASN A 141 -5.89 6.26 -18.50
N PRO A 142 -7.11 6.84 -18.59
CA PRO A 142 -7.59 7.79 -17.59
C PRO A 142 -7.98 7.14 -16.26
N ILE A 143 -8.03 5.80 -16.18
CA ILE A 143 -8.27 5.08 -14.93
C ILE A 143 -7.00 5.15 -14.08
N ARG A 144 -7.04 6.00 -13.06
CA ARG A 144 -5.90 6.27 -12.16
C ARG A 144 -5.96 5.38 -10.92
N ARG A 145 -4.78 5.14 -10.33
CA ARG A 145 -4.65 4.48 -9.03
C ARG A 145 -4.46 5.52 -7.94
N PHE A 146 -5.03 5.25 -6.77
CA PHE A 146 -4.95 6.13 -5.60
C PHE A 146 -4.35 5.35 -4.44
N ILE A 147 -3.32 5.90 -3.80
CA ILE A 147 -2.70 5.33 -2.60
C ILE A 147 -3.16 6.15 -1.41
N MET A 148 -4.29 5.80 -0.83
CA MET A 148 -4.92 6.55 0.25
C MET A 148 -4.32 6.24 1.61
N SER A 149 -4.22 7.28 2.45
CA SER A 149 -3.77 7.18 3.84
C SER A 149 -4.86 6.54 4.72
N PRO A 150 -4.49 6.03 5.91
CA PRO A 150 -5.49 5.54 6.88
C PRO A 150 -6.50 6.61 7.30
N GLN A 151 -6.11 7.88 7.32
CA GLN A 151 -7.00 8.99 7.65
C GLN A 151 -8.14 9.11 6.64
N ILE A 152 -7.82 9.14 5.34
CA ILE A 152 -8.84 9.16 4.27
C ILE A 152 -9.68 7.88 4.30
N PHE A 153 -9.04 6.73 4.48
CA PHE A 153 -9.74 5.45 4.55
C PHE A 153 -10.73 5.37 5.72
N THR A 154 -10.41 5.96 6.86
CA THR A 154 -11.34 6.02 8.01
C THR A 154 -12.62 6.75 7.64
N ILE A 155 -12.53 7.85 6.87
CA ILE A 155 -13.70 8.59 6.38
C ILE A 155 -14.52 7.72 5.43
N ILE A 156 -13.84 7.07 4.45
CA ILE A 156 -14.49 6.16 3.49
C ILE A 156 -15.22 5.04 4.24
N LYS A 157 -14.51 4.36 5.16
CA LYS A 157 -15.05 3.27 5.96
C LYS A 157 -16.24 3.71 6.82
N SER A 158 -16.15 4.87 7.49
CA SER A 158 -17.22 5.40 8.31
C SER A 158 -18.49 5.62 7.49
N SER A 159 -18.36 6.18 6.30
CA SER A 159 -19.51 6.39 5.41
C SER A 159 -20.11 5.09 4.87
N LEU A 160 -19.28 4.10 4.54
CA LEU A 160 -19.77 2.77 4.10
C LEU A 160 -20.50 2.00 5.21
N MET A 161 -20.26 2.34 6.47
CA MET A 161 -20.96 1.77 7.63
C MET A 161 -22.19 2.59 8.02
N ASP A 162 -22.44 3.71 7.34
CA ASP A 162 -23.60 4.55 7.58
C ASP A 162 -24.85 3.89 6.97
N PRO A 163 -25.92 3.65 7.74
CA PRO A 163 -27.14 3.07 7.21
C PRO A 163 -27.85 3.96 6.18
N ASP A 164 -27.57 5.25 6.15
CA ASP A 164 -28.14 6.18 5.16
C ASP A 164 -27.46 6.05 3.77
N MET A 165 -26.37 5.30 3.66
CA MET A 165 -25.73 4.99 2.38
C MET A 165 -26.36 3.72 1.79
N GLU A 166 -27.35 3.90 0.93
CA GLU A 166 -28.09 2.79 0.32
C GLU A 166 -27.38 2.19 -0.89
N GLU A 167 -26.67 3.03 -1.68
CA GLU A 167 -26.03 2.64 -2.93
C GLU A 167 -24.53 2.47 -2.79
N LEU A 168 -23.99 1.53 -3.58
CA LEU A 168 -22.55 1.31 -3.63
C LEU A 168 -21.85 2.51 -4.32
N PRO A 169 -20.89 3.19 -3.68
CA PRO A 169 -20.22 4.36 -4.28
C PRO A 169 -19.58 4.12 -5.64
N THR A 170 -19.28 2.88 -5.98
CA THR A 170 -18.69 2.48 -7.26
C THR A 170 -19.71 2.06 -8.30
N ASP A 171 -21.02 2.17 -8.04
CA ASP A 171 -22.05 1.88 -9.03
C ASP A 171 -21.93 2.82 -10.23
N TYR A 172 -22.08 2.30 -11.45
CA TYR A 172 -21.86 3.08 -12.67
C TYR A 172 -22.97 4.09 -12.95
N ASN A 173 -24.17 3.87 -12.43
CA ASN A 173 -25.35 4.71 -12.67
C ASN A 173 -25.66 5.61 -11.47
N ALA A 174 -25.60 5.07 -10.26
CA ALA A 174 -26.00 5.72 -9.01
C ALA A 174 -24.86 5.89 -8.00
N GLY A 175 -23.60 5.76 -8.42
CA GLY A 175 -22.48 5.87 -7.49
C GLY A 175 -22.18 7.29 -7.05
N LEU A 176 -21.23 7.44 -6.12
CA LEU A 176 -20.89 8.70 -5.47
C LEU A 176 -19.47 9.15 -5.75
N ASP A 177 -19.30 10.46 -5.93
CA ASP A 177 -17.99 11.08 -6.02
C ASP A 177 -17.40 11.32 -4.64
N PHE A 178 -16.10 11.09 -4.50
CA PHE A 178 -15.36 11.38 -3.27
C PHE A 178 -14.50 12.62 -3.45
N ARG A 179 -14.67 13.59 -2.57
CA ARG A 179 -13.89 14.84 -2.57
C ARG A 179 -12.75 14.71 -1.57
N VAL A 180 -11.51 14.65 -2.09
CA VAL A 180 -10.29 14.69 -1.29
C VAL A 180 -9.91 16.14 -1.05
N THR A 181 -10.04 16.62 0.16
CA THR A 181 -9.69 17.99 0.55
C THR A 181 -8.44 17.95 1.41
N LYS A 182 -7.41 18.71 1.02
CA LYS A 182 -6.18 18.86 1.79
C LYS A 182 -6.21 20.16 2.58
N THR A 183 -6.06 20.02 3.89
CA THR A 183 -5.87 21.13 4.83
C THR A 183 -4.58 20.93 5.61
N GLN A 184 -4.26 21.82 6.52
CA GLN A 184 -3.10 21.72 7.40
C GLN A 184 -3.54 21.73 8.86
N LYS A 185 -2.97 20.83 9.65
CA LYS A 185 -3.16 20.78 11.10
C LYS A 185 -1.82 20.52 11.80
N GLY A 186 -1.38 21.44 12.64
CA GLY A 186 -0.11 21.30 13.35
C GLY A 186 1.13 21.17 12.46
N GLY A 187 1.14 21.81 11.28
CA GLY A 187 2.25 21.72 10.33
C GLY A 187 2.24 20.48 9.42
N TYR A 188 1.25 19.61 9.57
CA TYR A 188 1.10 18.39 8.77
C TYR A 188 -0.13 18.45 7.88
N ALA A 189 -0.05 17.77 6.72
CA ALA A 189 -1.21 17.61 5.84
C ALA A 189 -2.33 16.87 6.55
N ASP A 190 -3.53 17.43 6.52
CA ASP A 190 -4.74 16.88 7.09
C ASP A 190 -5.82 16.70 6.02
N TYR A 191 -6.51 15.57 6.05
CA TYR A 191 -7.55 15.20 5.08
C TYR A 191 -8.91 14.93 5.74
N THR A 192 -9.08 15.32 7.00
CA THR A 192 -10.30 15.04 7.78
C THR A 192 -11.54 15.72 7.24
N THR A 193 -11.40 16.76 6.43
CA THR A 193 -12.48 17.47 5.76
C THR A 193 -12.93 16.86 4.43
N SER A 194 -12.28 15.77 4.00
CA SER A 194 -12.70 15.01 2.82
C SER A 194 -14.08 14.38 3.05
N ASN A 195 -14.89 14.28 2.02
CA ASN A 195 -16.26 13.78 2.12
C ASN A 195 -16.78 13.23 0.80
N TRP A 196 -17.86 12.44 0.88
CA TRP A 196 -18.63 12.03 -0.29
C TRP A 196 -19.53 13.15 -0.79
N ALA A 197 -19.77 13.19 -2.10
CA ALA A 197 -20.82 14.00 -2.68
C ALA A 197 -22.18 13.54 -2.14
N ARG A 198 -23.11 14.49 -1.96
CA ARG A 198 -24.46 14.19 -1.47
C ARG A 198 -25.40 13.71 -2.58
N LYS A 199 -25.00 13.87 -3.83
CA LYS A 199 -25.79 13.49 -5.01
C LYS A 199 -25.07 12.37 -5.72
N GLU A 200 -25.85 11.39 -6.13
CA GLU A 200 -25.42 10.37 -7.06
C GLU A 200 -25.03 10.98 -8.41
N SER A 201 -24.09 10.35 -9.06
CA SER A 201 -23.64 10.72 -10.40
C SER A 201 -23.32 9.48 -11.19
N ALA A 202 -23.86 9.35 -12.38
CA ALA A 202 -23.49 8.27 -13.31
C ALA A 202 -22.06 8.48 -13.83
N LEU A 203 -21.45 7.41 -14.32
CA LEU A 203 -20.27 7.54 -15.19
C LEU A 203 -20.69 8.23 -16.48
N THR A 204 -19.86 9.15 -16.94
CA THR A 204 -20.02 9.79 -18.25
C THR A 204 -19.77 8.76 -19.38
N ASP A 205 -20.26 9.04 -20.59
CA ASP A 205 -20.03 8.19 -21.77
C ASP A 205 -18.53 7.98 -22.04
N LEU A 206 -17.71 9.02 -21.78
CA LEU A 206 -16.25 8.94 -21.93
C LEU A 206 -15.62 8.03 -20.87
N GLU A 207 -16.07 8.08 -19.62
CA GLU A 207 -15.60 7.22 -18.54
C GLU A 207 -15.99 5.77 -18.79
N GLN A 208 -17.23 5.51 -19.27
CA GLN A 208 -17.68 4.18 -19.64
C GLN A 208 -16.91 3.63 -20.86
N ALA A 209 -16.66 4.47 -21.86
CA ALA A 209 -15.82 4.10 -23.00
C ALA A 209 -14.39 3.73 -22.56
N ALA A 210 -13.81 4.51 -21.63
CA ALA A 210 -12.48 4.21 -21.09
C ALA A 210 -12.43 2.89 -20.31
N VAL A 211 -13.47 2.58 -19.52
CA VAL A 211 -13.57 1.27 -18.84
C VAL A 211 -13.67 0.13 -19.86
N ASN A 212 -14.42 0.32 -20.94
CA ASN A 212 -14.56 -0.70 -21.99
C ASN A 212 -13.26 -0.89 -22.80
N GLU A 213 -12.51 0.18 -23.05
CA GLU A 213 -11.27 0.16 -23.84
C GLU A 213 -10.09 -0.41 -23.04
N HIS A 214 -9.89 0.07 -21.82
CA HIS A 214 -8.69 -0.25 -21.02
C HIS A 214 -8.93 -1.38 -20.02
N GLY A 215 -10.19 -1.65 -19.66
CA GLY A 215 -10.55 -2.56 -18.57
C GLY A 215 -10.25 -1.97 -17.19
N LEU A 216 -10.76 -2.60 -16.16
CA LEU A 216 -10.41 -2.28 -14.76
C LEU A 216 -9.08 -2.93 -14.40
N HIS A 217 -8.36 -2.33 -13.48
CA HIS A 217 -7.16 -2.93 -12.89
C HIS A 217 -7.53 -3.95 -11.81
N THR A 218 -6.83 -5.08 -11.79
CA THR A 218 -6.78 -5.97 -10.63
C THR A 218 -5.89 -5.30 -9.57
N LEU A 219 -6.48 -4.78 -8.51
CA LEU A 219 -5.75 -3.98 -7.51
C LEU A 219 -4.69 -4.80 -6.76
N GLY A 220 -4.88 -6.12 -6.66
CA GLY A 220 -3.91 -7.05 -6.09
C GLY A 220 -2.55 -7.04 -6.81
N ASP A 221 -2.53 -6.78 -8.12
CA ASP A 221 -1.28 -6.74 -8.92
C ASP A 221 -0.35 -5.57 -8.55
N PHE A 222 -0.90 -4.55 -7.90
CA PHE A 222 -0.15 -3.39 -7.41
C PHE A 222 0.33 -3.52 -5.95
N LEU A 223 0.05 -4.64 -5.33
CA LEU A 223 0.67 -4.99 -4.06
C LEU A 223 2.13 -5.41 -4.30
N PRO A 224 3.01 -5.20 -3.33
CA PRO A 224 4.36 -5.73 -3.42
C PRO A 224 4.31 -7.26 -3.50
N LYS A 225 5.25 -7.85 -4.22
CA LYS A 225 5.40 -9.32 -4.26
C LYS A 225 5.76 -9.83 -2.87
N ARG A 226 5.25 -11.03 -2.53
CA ARG A 226 5.62 -11.72 -1.30
C ARG A 226 7.12 -12.04 -1.32
N PRO A 227 7.88 -11.59 -0.31
CA PRO A 227 9.32 -11.86 -0.24
C PRO A 227 9.60 -13.35 -0.04
N GLY A 228 10.60 -13.88 -0.75
CA GLY A 228 11.15 -15.20 -0.49
C GLY A 228 12.08 -15.19 0.74
N GLU A 229 12.55 -16.37 1.17
CA GLU A 229 13.43 -16.49 2.35
C GLU A 229 14.70 -15.64 2.25
N HIS A 230 15.29 -15.58 1.06
CA HIS A 230 16.49 -14.76 0.82
C HIS A 230 16.19 -13.27 0.95
N GLU A 231 15.09 -12.81 0.37
CA GLU A 231 14.64 -11.42 0.45
C GLU A 231 14.30 -11.04 1.90
N LEU A 232 13.73 -11.94 2.69
CA LEU A 232 13.49 -11.72 4.12
C LEU A 232 14.80 -11.52 4.90
N LYS A 233 15.85 -12.27 4.57
CA LYS A 233 17.19 -12.07 5.17
C LYS A 233 17.78 -10.72 4.78
N VAL A 234 17.64 -10.32 3.50
CA VAL A 234 18.05 -9.00 3.02
C VAL A 234 17.28 -7.88 3.71
N MET A 235 15.97 -8.02 3.86
CA MET A 235 15.12 -7.04 4.56
C MET A 235 15.57 -6.86 6.03
N LYS A 236 15.87 -7.96 6.72
CA LYS A 236 16.35 -7.91 8.10
C LYS A 236 17.72 -7.23 8.19
N GLU A 237 18.64 -7.56 7.31
CA GLU A 237 19.95 -6.93 7.24
C GLU A 237 19.86 -5.42 6.94
N MET A 238 19.00 -5.02 6.00
CA MET A 238 18.73 -3.61 5.69
C MET A 238 18.13 -2.88 6.90
N PHE A 239 17.25 -3.54 7.64
CA PHE A 239 16.66 -2.99 8.87
C PHE A 239 17.74 -2.75 9.93
N GLU A 240 18.59 -3.73 10.20
CA GLU A 240 19.71 -3.62 11.15
C GLU A 240 20.67 -2.49 10.74
N ALA A 241 21.04 -2.41 9.46
CA ALA A 241 21.88 -1.34 8.94
C ALA A 241 21.22 0.05 9.04
N SER A 242 19.90 0.13 8.83
CA SER A 242 19.14 1.38 8.98
C SER A 242 19.06 1.82 10.45
N VAL A 243 18.88 0.90 11.38
CA VAL A 243 18.87 1.16 12.83
C VAL A 243 20.24 1.65 13.28
N ASP A 244 21.34 1.05 12.76
CA ASP A 244 22.71 1.45 13.00
C ASP A 244 23.07 2.82 12.37
N GLY A 245 22.17 3.45 11.62
CA GLY A 245 22.42 4.72 10.94
C GLY A 245 23.41 4.62 9.78
N ARG A 246 23.57 3.44 9.18
CA ARG A 246 24.47 3.24 8.03
C ARG A 246 23.91 3.86 6.75
N GLN A 247 24.77 3.97 5.75
CA GLN A 247 24.36 4.34 4.40
C GLN A 247 23.72 3.13 3.69
N TYR A 248 22.80 3.41 2.75
CA TYR A 248 22.25 2.41 1.85
C TYR A 248 23.34 1.91 0.90
N ASP A 249 23.54 0.59 0.81
CA ASP A 249 24.51 -0.04 -0.08
C ASP A 249 23.82 -0.55 -1.36
N PRO A 250 23.98 0.16 -2.51
CA PRO A 250 23.30 -0.20 -3.74
C PRO A 250 23.85 -1.49 -4.37
N GLU A 251 25.10 -1.85 -4.13
CA GLU A 251 25.71 -3.08 -4.66
C GLU A 251 25.12 -4.32 -3.97
N ARG A 252 24.84 -4.18 -2.67
CA ARG A 252 24.35 -5.27 -1.83
C ARG A 252 22.82 -5.44 -1.90
N TRP A 253 22.09 -4.35 -1.90
CA TRP A 253 20.63 -4.35 -1.75
C TRP A 253 19.87 -3.88 -2.99
N GLY A 254 20.56 -3.24 -3.96
CA GLY A 254 19.92 -2.60 -5.11
C GLY A 254 19.21 -3.55 -6.07
N ALA A 255 19.50 -4.86 -6.01
CA ALA A 255 18.78 -5.88 -6.76
C ALA A 255 17.40 -6.19 -6.16
N TYR A 256 17.19 -5.94 -4.85
CA TYR A 256 15.99 -6.31 -4.10
C TYR A 256 15.12 -5.09 -3.79
N TYR A 257 15.63 -4.15 -3.01
CA TYR A 257 14.88 -2.98 -2.55
C TYR A 257 15.71 -1.71 -2.73
N ARG A 258 15.11 -0.68 -3.30
CA ARG A 258 15.80 0.56 -3.69
C ARG A 258 15.06 1.79 -3.17
N PRO A 259 15.78 2.89 -2.90
CA PRO A 259 15.18 4.19 -2.73
C PRO A 259 14.39 4.61 -3.97
N ALA A 260 13.32 5.37 -3.78
CA ALA A 260 12.54 5.91 -4.88
C ALA A 260 13.44 6.76 -5.81
N GLY A 261 13.29 6.58 -7.13
CA GLY A 261 14.09 7.27 -8.15
C GLY A 261 15.43 6.62 -8.52
N MET A 262 15.87 5.59 -7.80
CA MET A 262 17.10 4.86 -8.15
C MET A 262 16.80 3.80 -9.22
N GLN A 263 17.54 3.85 -10.34
CA GLN A 263 17.44 2.83 -11.40
C GLN A 263 18.04 1.48 -10.95
N ALA A 264 17.59 0.39 -11.58
CA ALA A 264 18.17 -0.92 -11.36
C ALA A 264 19.64 -0.91 -11.81
N PRO A 265 20.55 -1.57 -11.08
CA PRO A 265 21.90 -1.81 -11.58
C PRO A 265 21.78 -2.61 -12.89
N GLN A 266 22.46 -2.13 -13.95
CA GLN A 266 22.40 -2.74 -15.29
C GLN A 266 22.97 -4.18 -15.35
N ASN A 267 23.66 -4.60 -14.30
CA ASN A 267 24.28 -5.92 -14.16
C ASN A 267 23.64 -6.80 -13.07
N ALA A 268 22.36 -6.57 -12.72
CA ALA A 268 21.68 -7.50 -11.83
C ALA A 268 21.57 -8.88 -12.52
N PRO A 269 22.05 -9.98 -11.91
CA PRO A 269 21.82 -11.31 -12.47
C PRO A 269 20.32 -11.53 -12.54
N THR A 270 19.81 -11.71 -13.75
CA THR A 270 18.43 -12.12 -13.98
C THR A 270 18.34 -13.53 -13.40
N MET A 271 17.80 -13.68 -12.19
CA MET A 271 17.47 -15.00 -11.66
C MET A 271 16.30 -15.51 -12.50
N SER A 272 16.66 -16.28 -13.54
CA SER A 272 15.73 -17.07 -14.33
C SER A 272 14.93 -17.93 -13.36
N ALA A 273 13.60 -17.81 -13.38
CA ALA A 273 12.73 -18.75 -12.70
C ALA A 273 13.12 -20.16 -13.11
N PRO A 274 13.18 -21.13 -12.19
CA PRO A 274 13.46 -22.51 -12.56
C PRO A 274 12.40 -22.96 -13.56
N THR A 275 12.84 -23.26 -14.78
CA THR A 275 12.01 -23.88 -15.81
C THR A 275 11.50 -25.20 -15.25
N ALA A 276 10.20 -25.26 -14.97
CA ALA A 276 9.55 -26.50 -14.58
C ALA A 276 9.71 -27.50 -15.74
N THR A 277 10.47 -28.53 -15.52
CA THR A 277 10.58 -29.70 -16.42
C THR A 277 9.18 -30.31 -16.55
N PRO A 278 8.64 -30.55 -17.74
CA PRO A 278 7.34 -31.18 -17.86
C PRO A 278 7.44 -32.63 -17.39
N THR A 279 6.86 -32.91 -16.22
CA THR A 279 6.65 -34.28 -15.73
C THR A 279 5.55 -34.92 -16.57
N ALA A 280 5.89 -36.02 -17.20
CA ALA A 280 4.99 -36.83 -18.01
C ALA A 280 3.75 -37.25 -17.22
N THR A 281 2.58 -37.04 -17.81
CA THR A 281 1.26 -37.43 -17.31
C THR A 281 1.14 -38.93 -17.30
N PRO A 282 0.82 -39.60 -16.14
CA PRO A 282 0.37 -40.97 -16.18
C PRO A 282 -1.10 -41.04 -16.59
N THR A 283 -1.38 -41.82 -17.59
CA THR A 283 -2.70 -42.20 -18.11
C THR A 283 -3.53 -42.86 -17.02
N ALA A 284 -4.64 -42.28 -16.61
CA ALA A 284 -5.56 -42.85 -15.65
C ALA A 284 -6.59 -43.77 -16.37
N THR A 285 -6.68 -45.00 -15.91
CA THR A 285 -7.71 -45.96 -16.26
C THR A 285 -9.00 -45.67 -15.46
N PRO A 286 -10.20 -45.77 -16.03
CA PRO A 286 -11.44 -45.48 -15.31
C PRO A 286 -11.86 -46.65 -14.39
N VAL A 287 -12.09 -46.35 -13.11
CA VAL A 287 -12.75 -47.23 -12.15
C VAL A 287 -14.10 -46.65 -11.73
N ALA A 288 -15.08 -47.53 -11.70
CA ALA A 288 -16.50 -47.30 -11.51
C ALA A 288 -16.87 -46.63 -10.16
N ALA A 289 -17.99 -45.89 -10.19
CA ALA A 289 -18.62 -45.25 -9.04
C ALA A 289 -19.27 -46.25 -8.07
N PRO A 290 -19.34 -45.95 -6.79
CA PRO A 290 -20.35 -46.50 -5.89
C PRO A 290 -21.34 -45.44 -5.36
N VAL A 291 -22.50 -45.94 -5.16
CA VAL A 291 -23.82 -45.51 -4.75
C VAL A 291 -23.86 -44.58 -3.52
N ALA A 292 -24.81 -43.65 -3.56
CA ALA A 292 -25.20 -42.70 -2.51
C ALA A 292 -25.72 -43.41 -1.23
N GLU A 293 -25.31 -42.90 -0.07
CA GLU A 293 -25.87 -43.18 1.23
C GLU A 293 -26.32 -41.88 1.92
N THR A 294 -27.51 -41.94 2.48
CA THR A 294 -28.33 -40.84 3.00
C THR A 294 -27.82 -40.34 4.36
N ALA A 295 -27.60 -39.07 4.54
CA ALA A 295 -27.28 -38.44 5.82
C ALA A 295 -28.51 -38.02 6.63
N PRO A 296 -28.54 -38.16 7.96
CA PRO A 296 -29.60 -37.63 8.82
C PRO A 296 -29.38 -36.17 9.22
N ALA A 297 -30.50 -35.47 9.48
CA ALA A 297 -30.61 -34.04 9.80
C ALA A 297 -29.97 -33.65 11.15
N PRO A 298 -29.45 -32.42 11.30
CA PRO A 298 -28.90 -31.94 12.56
C PRO A 298 -29.97 -31.39 13.51
N THR A 299 -29.83 -31.73 14.75
CA THR A 299 -30.60 -31.31 15.92
C THR A 299 -30.23 -29.88 16.36
N VAL A 300 -31.23 -29.11 16.69
CA VAL A 300 -31.13 -27.72 17.17
C VAL A 300 -30.59 -27.69 18.61
N ALA A 301 -29.57 -26.87 18.86
CA ALA A 301 -29.05 -26.57 20.21
C ALA A 301 -29.42 -25.14 20.65
N PRO A 302 -29.62 -24.91 21.97
CA PRO A 302 -30.26 -23.69 22.47
C PRO A 302 -29.33 -22.49 22.62
N THR A 303 -29.90 -21.29 22.50
CA THR A 303 -29.33 -19.97 22.64
C THR A 303 -28.82 -19.69 24.06
N PRO A 304 -27.59 -19.11 24.23
CA PRO A 304 -27.18 -18.56 25.52
C PRO A 304 -27.56 -17.10 25.69
N ALA A 305 -27.85 -16.75 26.93
CA ALA A 305 -28.39 -15.47 27.41
C ALA A 305 -27.40 -14.30 27.26
N VAL A 306 -28.03 -13.10 27.08
CA VAL A 306 -27.42 -11.78 27.06
C VAL A 306 -26.77 -11.45 28.39
N ALA A 307 -25.49 -11.10 28.40
CA ALA A 307 -24.77 -10.48 29.51
C ALA A 307 -24.61 -8.96 29.26
N THR A 308 -25.06 -8.20 30.24
CA THR A 308 -25.08 -6.75 30.31
C THR A 308 -23.65 -6.18 30.41
N ALA A 309 -23.32 -5.18 29.59
CA ALA A 309 -22.05 -4.46 29.63
C ALA A 309 -22.02 -3.44 30.80
N PRO A 310 -20.86 -3.21 31.42
CA PRO A 310 -20.70 -2.13 32.41
C PRO A 310 -20.36 -0.79 31.74
N GLU A 311 -20.87 0.26 32.37
CA GLU A 311 -20.80 1.68 32.04
C GLU A 311 -19.36 2.24 32.09
N PRO A 312 -18.94 3.15 31.20
CA PRO A 312 -17.59 3.72 31.21
C PRO A 312 -17.46 4.89 32.19
N ALA A 313 -16.37 4.89 32.96
CA ALA A 313 -15.96 5.95 33.86
C ALA A 313 -15.45 7.21 33.12
N PRO A 314 -15.54 8.41 33.73
CA PRO A 314 -15.24 9.68 33.07
C PRO A 314 -13.75 9.94 32.84
N VAL A 315 -13.46 10.51 31.67
CA VAL A 315 -12.11 10.89 31.20
C VAL A 315 -11.68 12.19 31.88
N ALA A 316 -10.49 12.19 32.47
CA ALA A 316 -9.82 13.37 32.97
C ALA A 316 -9.12 14.13 31.84
N GLU A 317 -9.24 15.47 31.84
CA GLU A 317 -8.59 16.40 30.93
C GLU A 317 -7.06 16.42 31.13
N PRO A 318 -6.23 16.51 30.07
CA PRO A 318 -4.79 16.70 30.23
C PRO A 318 -4.42 18.17 30.29
N VAL A 319 -3.70 18.53 31.36
CA VAL A 319 -3.05 19.82 31.58
C VAL A 319 -1.88 19.99 30.61
N ALA A 320 -1.81 21.15 29.95
CA ALA A 320 -0.69 21.53 29.08
C ALA A 320 0.57 21.80 29.88
N GLU A 321 1.64 21.06 29.65
CA GLU A 321 2.98 21.36 30.16
C GLU A 321 3.94 21.66 29.00
N THR A 322 4.52 22.83 29.08
CA THR A 322 5.51 23.40 28.14
C THR A 322 6.85 22.70 28.38
N ALA A 323 7.35 21.93 27.42
CA ALA A 323 8.67 21.33 27.51
C ALA A 323 9.63 21.93 26.47
N ALA A 324 10.73 22.45 26.99
CA ALA A 324 11.90 22.95 26.29
C ALA A 324 12.63 21.83 25.53
N ALA A 325 13.24 22.17 24.39
CA ALA A 325 14.05 21.26 23.59
C ALA A 325 15.34 20.83 24.33
N PRO A 326 15.72 19.55 24.35
CA PRO A 326 17.06 19.14 24.73
C PRO A 326 17.95 18.90 23.53
N ALA A 327 19.07 19.57 23.48
CA ALA A 327 20.24 19.20 22.71
C ALA A 327 20.85 17.90 23.28
N GLY A 328 21.21 16.92 22.41
CA GLY A 328 21.93 15.76 22.90
C GLY A 328 22.15 14.64 21.90
N GLY A 329 23.31 14.66 21.21
CA GLY A 329 23.78 13.55 20.36
C GLY A 329 24.26 12.29 21.12
N SER A 330 24.33 12.29 22.46
CA SER A 330 24.84 11.16 23.26
C SER A 330 23.83 10.02 23.49
N LYS A 331 22.54 10.31 23.49
CA LYS A 331 21.51 9.30 23.79
C LYS A 331 21.32 8.24 22.70
N ALA A 332 21.61 8.57 21.44
CA ALA A 332 21.46 7.62 20.35
C ALA A 332 22.52 6.51 20.37
N GLU A 333 23.76 6.85 20.75
CA GLU A 333 24.86 5.86 20.86
C GLU A 333 24.65 4.92 22.05
N ASP A 334 24.14 5.42 23.18
CA ASP A 334 23.81 4.60 24.34
C ASP A 334 22.67 3.63 24.07
N ILE A 335 21.67 4.06 23.30
CA ILE A 335 20.53 3.22 22.86
C ILE A 335 21.03 2.12 21.93
N LEU A 336 21.92 2.44 20.98
CA LEU A 336 22.52 1.46 20.06
C LEU A 336 23.39 0.42 20.80
N ALA A 337 24.12 0.85 21.84
CA ALA A 337 24.88 -0.06 22.70
C ALA A 337 23.98 -1.03 23.48
N MET A 338 22.83 -0.56 23.96
CA MET A 338 21.85 -1.38 24.66
C MET A 338 21.18 -2.42 23.75
N ILE A 339 20.88 -2.08 22.52
CA ILE A 339 20.33 -3.00 21.52
C ILE A 339 21.33 -4.12 21.20
N ARG A 340 22.62 -3.78 21.03
CA ARG A 340 23.69 -4.76 20.78
C ARG A 340 23.94 -5.71 21.93
N SER A 341 23.74 -5.28 23.16
CA SER A 341 23.96 -6.12 24.35
C SER A 341 22.83 -7.16 24.57
N ARG A 342 21.64 -6.94 24.03
CA ARG A 342 20.49 -7.87 24.13
C ARG A 342 20.45 -8.96 23.06
N GLY A 343 21.30 -8.89 22.05
CA GLY A 343 21.38 -9.84 20.93
C GLY A 343 22.44 -10.95 21.08
N LYS A 344 23.02 -11.13 22.28
CA LYS A 344 23.92 -12.24 22.60
C LYS A 344 23.26 -13.24 23.52
#